data_b649cc78dee151642d0552c69dff4083
#
_entry.id   b649cc78dee151642d0552c69dff4083
#
_cell.length_a   1.000
_cell.length_b   1.000
_cell.length_c   1.000
_cell.angle_alpha   90.00
_cell.angle_beta   90.00
_cell.angle_gamma   90.00
#
_symmetry.space_group_name_H-M   'P 1'
#
loop_
_entity.id
_entity.type
_entity.pdbx_description
1 polymer ?
#
loop_
_entity_poly.entity_id
_entity_poly.type
_entity_poly.pdbx_seq_one_letter_code
_entity_poly.pdbx_strand_id
1 'polypeptide(L)'
;YFFPDTFHEGGDPVKEAKVNWVTARRAILRSPIQRIGYGGYLKLALEFPDFVQYIKEVCQEFRTLYDNIQGVTPYCVKRVAVLNCWGKMRSWGNHMVHHAIYYKQNYSYFGIIEALSGAPFDVSFISFDDILENKDLLKNFDVVINVGDADTAQSGGEYWVNEMIITAVKEFVYNGGGFIGVGEPAAHQWQGHYFQLDDVLGVEEENGFNLNKDKYNWEEHRDHFILADSDGDVDFGEGKKNIYALDGTEILIQKDQEVQMAVRTFGKGRGVYISGLPYSFKNSRVLYRAVLWSA
;
A
#
# COMPACT_ATOMS: atom_id res chain seq x y z
N TYR A 1 -16.00 10.22 4.72
CA TYR A 1 -16.88 10.48 5.87
C TYR A 1 -16.63 11.87 6.40
N PHE A 2 -17.61 12.76 6.28
CA PHE A 2 -17.57 14.03 6.98
C PHE A 2 -18.12 13.81 8.38
N PHE A 3 -17.28 13.89 9.38
CA PHE A 3 -17.73 13.84 10.76
C PHE A 3 -18.36 15.19 11.16
N PRO A 4 -19.21 15.21 12.21
CA PRO A 4 -19.81 16.44 12.68
C PRO A 4 -18.83 17.56 13.01
N ASP A 5 -17.60 17.19 13.35
CA ASP A 5 -16.48 18.11 13.65
C ASP A 5 -16.02 18.93 12.42
N THR A 6 -16.31 18.51 11.21
CA THR A 6 -16.05 19.30 9.99
C THR A 6 -17.04 20.45 9.81
N PHE A 7 -18.26 20.32 10.35
CA PHE A 7 -19.34 21.29 10.24
C PHE A 7 -19.55 22.05 11.55
N HIS A 8 -18.56 22.80 11.97
CA HIS A 8 -18.59 23.67 13.13
C HIS A 8 -18.11 25.07 12.79
N GLU A 9 -18.35 26.03 13.64
CA GLU A 9 -17.84 27.39 13.47
C GLU A 9 -16.31 27.36 13.39
N GLY A 10 -15.76 27.91 12.30
CA GLY A 10 -14.33 27.88 11.99
C GLY A 10 -13.84 26.63 11.24
N GLY A 11 -14.69 25.63 11.01
CA GLY A 11 -14.39 24.49 10.13
C GLY A 11 -14.38 24.85 8.65
N ASP A 12 -13.66 24.07 7.83
CA ASP A 12 -13.61 24.27 6.37
C ASP A 12 -14.07 23.00 5.63
N PRO A 13 -15.40 22.75 5.56
CA PRO A 13 -15.92 21.57 4.88
C PRO A 13 -15.68 21.59 3.36
N VAL A 14 -15.49 22.76 2.75
CA VAL A 14 -15.16 22.88 1.32
C VAL A 14 -13.76 22.37 1.03
N LYS A 15 -12.79 22.71 1.88
CA LYS A 15 -11.40 22.24 1.74
C LYS A 15 -11.34 20.71 1.85
N GLU A 16 -12.01 20.14 2.84
CA GLU A 16 -12.07 18.69 3.01
C GLU A 16 -12.76 18.01 1.84
N ALA A 17 -13.89 18.55 1.37
CA ALA A 17 -14.60 18.02 0.20
C ALA A 17 -13.72 18.04 -1.06
N LYS A 18 -12.89 19.06 -1.26
CA LYS A 18 -11.95 19.14 -2.38
C LYS A 18 -10.92 18.02 -2.34
N VAL A 19 -10.35 17.73 -1.17
CA VAL A 19 -9.40 16.63 -0.99
C VAL A 19 -10.06 15.29 -1.28
N ASN A 20 -11.22 15.02 -0.70
CA ASN A 20 -11.97 13.80 -0.91
C ASN A 20 -12.41 13.61 -2.37
N TRP A 21 -12.79 14.70 -3.05
CA TRP A 21 -13.17 14.64 -4.45
C TRP A 21 -11.99 14.31 -5.38
N VAL A 22 -10.81 14.81 -5.10
CA VAL A 22 -9.60 14.43 -5.88
C VAL A 22 -9.38 12.93 -5.85
N THR A 23 -9.48 12.30 -4.68
CA THR A 23 -9.34 10.84 -4.55
C THR A 23 -10.46 10.08 -5.27
N ALA A 24 -11.72 10.49 -5.06
CA ALA A 24 -12.87 9.88 -5.72
C ALA A 24 -12.79 10.00 -7.26
N ARG A 25 -12.41 11.17 -7.77
CA ARG A 25 -12.25 11.42 -9.20
C ARG A 25 -11.20 10.51 -9.85
N ARG A 26 -10.07 10.28 -9.18
CA ARG A 26 -9.04 9.37 -9.66
C ARG A 26 -9.58 7.94 -9.78
N ALA A 27 -10.32 7.47 -8.78
CA ALA A 27 -10.93 6.14 -8.81
C ALA A 27 -11.98 6.00 -9.93
N ILE A 28 -12.79 7.02 -10.16
CA ILE A 28 -13.81 7.05 -11.23
C ILE A 28 -13.16 6.95 -12.61
N LEU A 29 -12.06 7.66 -12.83
CA LEU A 29 -11.32 7.61 -14.11
C LEU A 29 -10.76 6.22 -14.40
N ARG A 30 -10.46 5.44 -13.36
CA ARG A 30 -9.97 4.07 -13.48
C ARG A 30 -11.08 3.05 -13.68
N SER A 31 -12.17 3.22 -12.95
CA SER A 31 -13.31 2.30 -12.97
C SER A 31 -14.60 3.10 -12.84
N PRO A 32 -15.38 3.25 -13.92
CA PRO A 32 -16.61 4.02 -13.89
C PRO A 32 -17.58 3.49 -12.83
N ILE A 33 -18.00 4.37 -11.93
CA ILE A 33 -19.03 4.09 -10.93
C ILE A 33 -20.30 4.86 -11.27
N GLN A 34 -21.45 4.27 -11.00
CA GLN A 34 -22.75 4.83 -11.38
C GLN A 34 -23.32 5.79 -10.35
N ARG A 35 -22.77 5.79 -9.14
CA ARG A 35 -23.28 6.59 -8.03
C ARG A 35 -22.17 7.04 -7.10
N ILE A 36 -22.20 8.32 -6.78
CA ILE A 36 -21.47 8.89 -5.65
C ILE A 36 -22.49 9.49 -4.69
N GLY A 37 -22.18 9.55 -3.42
CA GLY A 37 -23.03 10.13 -2.40
C GLY A 37 -22.22 10.89 -1.37
N TYR A 38 -22.80 11.97 -0.88
CA TYR A 38 -22.35 12.60 0.34
C TYR A 38 -22.85 11.78 1.53
N GLY A 39 -21.94 11.30 2.35
CA GLY A 39 -22.24 10.58 3.60
C GLY A 39 -22.03 11.49 4.79
N GLY A 40 -23.04 11.68 5.62
CA GLY A 40 -22.95 12.51 6.81
C GLY A 40 -24.31 13.13 7.20
N TYR A 41 -24.25 14.10 8.09
CA TYR A 41 -25.44 14.78 8.59
C TYR A 41 -25.85 15.90 7.65
N LEU A 42 -26.73 15.62 6.72
CA LEU A 42 -27.20 16.56 5.70
C LEU A 42 -27.70 17.88 6.32
N LYS A 43 -28.36 17.82 7.48
CA LYS A 43 -28.87 19.03 8.16
C LYS A 43 -27.74 19.98 8.52
N LEU A 44 -26.59 19.46 9.00
CA LEU A 44 -25.42 20.28 9.31
C LEU A 44 -24.81 20.87 8.04
N ALA A 45 -24.74 20.09 6.96
CA ALA A 45 -24.21 20.57 5.68
C ALA A 45 -24.98 21.76 5.11
N LEU A 46 -26.32 21.82 5.35
CA LEU A 46 -27.16 22.91 4.86
C LEU A 46 -26.84 24.27 5.51
N GLU A 47 -26.16 24.29 6.64
CA GLU A 47 -25.69 25.51 7.32
C GLU A 47 -24.45 26.13 6.64
N PHE A 48 -23.85 25.40 5.67
CA PHE A 48 -22.66 25.81 4.93
C PHE A 48 -22.99 25.98 3.42
N PRO A 49 -23.49 27.13 2.99
CA PRO A 49 -23.91 27.36 1.59
C PRO A 49 -22.81 27.09 0.56
N ASP A 50 -21.58 27.47 0.86
CA ASP A 50 -20.42 27.27 -0.03
C ASP A 50 -20.11 25.77 -0.22
N PHE A 51 -20.25 24.97 0.83
CA PHE A 51 -20.14 23.55 0.72
C PHE A 51 -21.23 22.94 -0.16
N VAL A 52 -22.47 23.35 0.03
CA VAL A 52 -23.59 22.91 -0.81
C VAL A 52 -23.38 23.30 -2.27
N GLN A 53 -22.86 24.50 -2.53
CA GLN A 53 -22.54 24.94 -3.88
C GLN A 53 -21.42 24.08 -4.48
N TYR A 54 -20.35 23.80 -3.73
CA TYR A 54 -19.27 22.96 -4.20
C TYR A 54 -19.74 21.52 -4.51
N ILE A 55 -20.63 20.95 -3.70
CA ILE A 55 -21.22 19.61 -3.98
C ILE A 55 -22.03 19.61 -5.28
N LYS A 56 -22.72 20.71 -5.63
CA LYS A 56 -23.40 20.82 -6.93
C LYS A 56 -22.39 20.79 -8.09
N GLU A 57 -21.27 21.47 -7.95
CA GLU A 57 -20.17 21.47 -8.94
C GLU A 57 -19.60 20.06 -9.09
N VAL A 58 -19.32 19.36 -7.98
CA VAL A 58 -18.90 17.95 -7.98
C VAL A 58 -19.91 17.05 -8.71
N CYS A 59 -21.20 17.25 -8.48
CA CYS A 59 -22.24 16.48 -9.18
C CYS A 59 -22.24 16.73 -10.70
N GLN A 60 -21.97 17.95 -11.13
CA GLN A 60 -21.87 18.28 -12.56
C GLN A 60 -20.62 17.66 -13.18
N GLU A 61 -19.47 17.82 -12.52
CA GLU A 61 -18.21 17.19 -12.95
C GLU A 61 -18.34 15.66 -13.04
N PHE A 62 -18.93 15.06 -12.02
CA PHE A 62 -19.17 13.60 -12.01
C PHE A 62 -20.00 13.12 -13.20
N ARG A 63 -21.08 13.80 -13.53
CA ARG A 63 -21.89 13.46 -14.70
C ARG A 63 -21.08 13.55 -15.98
N THR A 64 -20.34 14.66 -16.14
CA THR A 64 -19.48 14.85 -17.33
C THR A 64 -18.43 13.75 -17.45
N LEU A 65 -17.78 13.38 -16.34
CA LEU A 65 -16.82 12.27 -16.32
C LEU A 65 -17.49 10.97 -16.72
N TYR A 66 -18.62 10.63 -16.07
CA TYR A 66 -19.35 9.40 -16.33
C TYR A 66 -19.76 9.29 -17.80
N ASP A 67 -20.34 10.35 -18.38
CA ASP A 67 -20.79 10.35 -19.77
C ASP A 67 -19.66 10.14 -20.77
N ASN A 68 -18.43 10.59 -20.42
CA ASN A 68 -17.26 10.46 -21.27
C ASN A 68 -16.51 9.13 -21.13
N ILE A 69 -16.57 8.49 -19.96
CA ILE A 69 -15.77 7.26 -19.69
C ILE A 69 -16.59 5.97 -19.69
N GLN A 70 -17.90 6.04 -19.60
CA GLN A 70 -18.73 4.84 -19.67
C GLN A 70 -18.53 4.10 -21.00
N GLY A 71 -18.35 2.79 -20.92
CA GLY A 71 -18.10 1.96 -22.10
C GLY A 71 -16.66 2.00 -22.62
N VAL A 72 -15.78 2.74 -21.98
CA VAL A 72 -14.34 2.76 -22.28
C VAL A 72 -13.59 1.85 -21.33
N THR A 73 -12.72 0.99 -21.87
CA THR A 73 -11.79 0.20 -21.07
C THR A 73 -10.49 0.96 -20.89
N PRO A 74 -10.10 1.32 -19.66
CA PRO A 74 -8.86 2.05 -19.44
C PRO A 74 -7.65 1.17 -19.78
N TYR A 75 -6.64 1.75 -20.41
CA TYR A 75 -5.37 1.07 -20.62
C TYR A 75 -4.55 1.08 -19.35
N CYS A 76 -4.03 -0.08 -18.96
CA CYS A 76 -3.21 -0.28 -17.79
C CYS A 76 -1.82 -0.77 -18.17
N VAL A 77 -0.79 -0.13 -17.62
CA VAL A 77 0.61 -0.43 -17.96
C VAL A 77 1.15 -1.66 -17.25
N LYS A 78 0.61 -1.97 -16.07
CA LYS A 78 0.98 -3.13 -15.24
C LYS A 78 -0.23 -3.68 -14.49
N ARG A 79 -0.19 -4.98 -14.21
CA ARG A 79 -1.18 -5.69 -13.39
C ARG A 79 -0.61 -5.90 -11.99
N VAL A 80 -1.29 -5.37 -11.00
CA VAL A 80 -0.85 -5.37 -9.61
C VAL A 80 -1.83 -6.15 -8.75
N ALA A 81 -1.35 -7.12 -7.99
CA ALA A 81 -2.13 -7.80 -6.97
C ALA A 81 -1.82 -7.23 -5.58
N VAL A 82 -2.84 -6.96 -4.78
CA VAL A 82 -2.71 -6.66 -3.34
C VAL A 82 -3.18 -7.87 -2.56
N LEU A 83 -2.28 -8.46 -1.77
CA LEU A 83 -2.59 -9.62 -0.94
C LEU A 83 -3.37 -9.21 0.31
N ASN A 84 -4.33 -10.04 0.71
CA ASN A 84 -5.09 -9.87 1.94
C ASN A 84 -5.77 -11.18 2.39
N CYS A 85 -6.36 -11.18 3.58
CA CYS A 85 -7.16 -12.29 4.13
C CYS A 85 -8.63 -11.89 4.20
N TRP A 86 -9.36 -11.96 3.10
CA TRP A 86 -10.74 -11.47 3.01
C TRP A 86 -11.65 -11.90 4.18
N GLY A 87 -11.68 -13.18 4.51
CA GLY A 87 -12.51 -13.69 5.60
C GLY A 87 -12.10 -13.14 6.97
N LYS A 88 -10.82 -13.18 7.28
CA LYS A 88 -10.27 -12.66 8.53
C LYS A 88 -10.41 -11.15 8.61
N MET A 89 -10.22 -10.42 7.52
CA MET A 89 -10.42 -8.98 7.46
C MET A 89 -11.87 -8.60 7.76
N ARG A 90 -12.84 -9.34 7.23
CA ARG A 90 -14.25 -9.12 7.52
C ARG A 90 -14.58 -9.34 9.00
N SER A 91 -14.08 -10.42 9.58
CA SER A 91 -14.27 -10.70 11.01
C SER A 91 -13.66 -9.62 11.88
N TRP A 92 -12.48 -9.16 11.53
CA TRP A 92 -11.78 -8.09 12.20
C TRP A 92 -12.54 -6.76 12.10
N GLY A 93 -13.03 -6.38 10.92
CA GLY A 93 -13.86 -5.20 10.74
C GLY A 93 -15.19 -5.25 11.49
N ASN A 94 -15.74 -6.44 11.71
CA ASN A 94 -16.99 -6.62 12.48
C ASN A 94 -16.78 -6.58 13.99
N HIS A 95 -15.61 -7.02 14.47
CA HIS A 95 -15.30 -7.14 15.90
C HIS A 95 -14.49 -5.98 16.46
N MET A 96 -13.80 -5.26 15.60
CA MET A 96 -13.05 -4.07 15.98
C MET A 96 -13.73 -2.83 15.43
N VAL A 97 -14.18 -1.98 16.33
CA VAL A 97 -14.70 -0.66 15.95
C VAL A 97 -13.59 0.06 15.17
N HIS A 98 -13.90 0.56 14.00
CA HIS A 98 -12.92 1.17 13.07
C HIS A 98 -12.00 2.22 13.70
N HIS A 99 -12.48 2.94 14.72
CA HIS A 99 -11.71 3.94 15.45
C HIS A 99 -10.89 3.37 16.61
N ALA A 100 -10.97 2.08 16.88
CA ALA A 100 -10.20 1.39 17.91
C ALA A 100 -9.07 0.55 17.33
N ILE A 101 -8.66 0.83 16.09
CA ILE A 101 -7.60 0.12 15.40
C ILE A 101 -6.28 0.80 15.73
N TYR A 102 -5.51 0.16 16.60
CA TYR A 102 -4.22 0.67 17.06
C TYR A 102 -3.03 0.01 16.39
N TYR A 103 -3.22 -0.55 15.19
CA TYR A 103 -2.13 -1.12 14.42
C TYR A 103 -1.28 -0.02 13.79
N LYS A 104 0.04 -0.13 13.96
CA LYS A 104 0.98 0.91 13.56
C LYS A 104 1.03 1.12 12.05
N GLN A 105 0.87 0.03 11.28
CA GLN A 105 0.98 0.06 9.82
C GLN A 105 -0.38 0.22 9.09
N ASN A 106 -1.44 0.49 9.84
CA ASN A 106 -2.76 0.72 9.24
C ASN A 106 -2.73 1.90 8.25
N TYR A 107 -1.95 2.93 8.55
CA TYR A 107 -1.73 4.05 7.65
C TYR A 107 -1.04 3.64 6.34
N SER A 108 -0.17 2.64 6.38
CA SER A 108 0.48 2.11 5.17
C SER A 108 -0.50 1.34 4.30
N TYR A 109 -1.37 0.51 4.91
CA TYR A 109 -2.38 -0.22 4.15
C TYR A 109 -3.33 0.74 3.42
N PHE A 110 -3.88 1.73 4.12
CA PHE A 110 -4.72 2.75 3.50
C PHE A 110 -3.93 3.62 2.51
N GLY A 111 -2.68 3.93 2.82
CA GLY A 111 -1.78 4.70 1.96
C GLY A 111 -1.56 4.03 0.61
N ILE A 112 -1.32 2.71 0.60
CA ILE A 112 -1.18 1.92 -0.62
C ILE A 112 -2.48 1.92 -1.44
N ILE A 113 -3.62 1.64 -0.80
CA ILE A 113 -4.91 1.60 -1.50
C ILE A 113 -5.23 2.97 -2.12
N GLU A 114 -5.04 4.04 -1.38
CA GLU A 114 -5.31 5.38 -1.86
C GLU A 114 -4.34 5.80 -2.97
N ALA A 115 -3.05 5.47 -2.85
CA ALA A 115 -2.07 5.72 -3.90
C ALA A 115 -2.40 4.96 -5.20
N LEU A 116 -2.83 3.71 -5.10
CA LEU A 116 -3.20 2.90 -6.26
C LEU A 116 -4.52 3.36 -6.90
N SER A 117 -5.37 4.06 -6.15
CA SER A 117 -6.62 4.61 -6.68
C SER A 117 -6.36 5.58 -7.83
N GLY A 118 -6.83 5.27 -9.03
CA GLY A 118 -6.61 6.06 -10.24
C GLY A 118 -5.19 5.99 -10.81
N ALA A 119 -4.34 5.11 -10.30
CA ALA A 119 -3.05 4.80 -10.91
C ALA A 119 -3.24 4.09 -12.27
N PRO A 120 -2.28 4.17 -13.20
CA PRO A 120 -2.39 3.50 -14.50
C PRO A 120 -2.11 2.00 -14.40
N PHE A 121 -2.50 1.36 -13.31
CA PHE A 121 -2.32 -0.06 -13.03
C PHE A 121 -3.66 -0.78 -12.99
N ASP A 122 -3.67 -2.03 -13.40
CA ASP A 122 -4.79 -2.93 -13.19
C ASP A 122 -4.65 -3.58 -11.82
N VAL A 123 -5.41 -3.10 -10.85
CA VAL A 123 -5.30 -3.50 -9.44
C VAL A 123 -6.37 -4.53 -9.11
N SER A 124 -5.93 -5.68 -8.62
CA SER A 124 -6.78 -6.73 -8.10
C SER A 124 -6.43 -7.03 -6.65
N PHE A 125 -7.44 -7.30 -5.84
CA PHE A 125 -7.25 -7.84 -4.49
C PHE A 125 -7.40 -9.35 -4.56
N ILE A 126 -6.38 -10.07 -4.08
CA ILE A 126 -6.38 -11.54 -4.03
C ILE A 126 -6.12 -12.02 -2.61
N SER A 127 -6.71 -13.14 -2.25
CA SER A 127 -6.49 -13.73 -0.94
C SER A 127 -5.39 -14.79 -0.96
N PHE A 128 -4.89 -15.12 0.20
CA PHE A 128 -3.97 -16.25 0.35
C PHE A 128 -4.65 -17.58 0.03
N ASP A 129 -5.95 -17.71 0.29
CA ASP A 129 -6.71 -18.89 -0.08
C ASP A 129 -6.81 -19.06 -1.60
N ASP A 130 -6.95 -17.96 -2.35
CA ASP A 130 -6.93 -18.02 -3.82
C ASP A 130 -5.60 -18.56 -4.36
N ILE A 131 -4.47 -18.24 -3.69
CA ILE A 131 -3.15 -18.78 -4.05
C ILE A 131 -3.07 -20.29 -3.72
N LEU A 132 -3.63 -20.72 -2.58
CA LEU A 132 -3.67 -22.13 -2.18
C LEU A 132 -4.53 -22.97 -3.14
N GLU A 133 -5.64 -22.41 -3.64
CA GLU A 133 -6.50 -23.06 -4.62
C GLU A 133 -5.87 -23.09 -6.01
N ASN A 134 -5.11 -22.06 -6.38
CA ASN A 134 -4.45 -21.96 -7.68
C ASN A 134 -3.06 -21.33 -7.55
N LYS A 135 -2.03 -22.14 -7.41
CA LYS A 135 -0.62 -21.69 -7.31
C LYS A 135 -0.13 -20.88 -8.52
N ASP A 136 -0.78 -21.05 -9.67
CA ASP A 136 -0.43 -20.33 -10.91
C ASP A 136 -1.12 -18.96 -11.01
N LEU A 137 -1.95 -18.60 -10.04
CA LEU A 137 -2.69 -17.33 -10.02
C LEU A 137 -1.77 -16.12 -10.15
N LEU A 138 -0.62 -16.14 -9.47
CA LEU A 138 0.33 -15.02 -9.46
C LEU A 138 0.92 -14.73 -10.85
N LYS A 139 0.96 -15.70 -11.77
CA LYS A 139 1.44 -15.50 -13.15
C LYS A 139 0.57 -14.50 -13.95
N ASN A 140 -0.63 -14.19 -13.46
CA ASN A 140 -1.49 -13.19 -14.09
C ASN A 140 -1.10 -11.75 -13.74
N PHE A 141 -0.14 -11.55 -12.86
CA PHE A 141 0.27 -10.24 -12.36
C PHE A 141 1.72 -9.95 -12.72
N ASP A 142 2.04 -8.68 -12.74
CA ASP A 142 3.42 -8.21 -12.92
C ASP A 142 4.06 -7.90 -11.55
N VAL A 143 3.24 -7.45 -10.58
CA VAL A 143 3.68 -7.11 -9.23
C VAL A 143 2.67 -7.59 -8.18
N VAL A 144 3.19 -8.08 -7.07
CA VAL A 144 2.42 -8.43 -5.87
C VAL A 144 2.81 -7.48 -4.74
N ILE A 145 1.83 -6.91 -4.04
CA ILE A 145 2.04 -6.03 -2.88
C ILE A 145 1.49 -6.71 -1.63
N ASN A 146 2.30 -6.77 -0.58
CA ASN A 146 1.87 -7.16 0.76
C ASN A 146 2.16 -6.04 1.74
N VAL A 147 1.19 -5.64 2.55
CA VAL A 147 1.28 -4.45 3.39
C VAL A 147 0.52 -4.61 4.69
N GLY A 148 1.03 -4.04 5.75
CA GLY A 148 0.35 -3.94 7.06
C GLY A 148 1.22 -4.35 8.22
N ASP A 149 0.60 -4.45 9.40
CA ASP A 149 1.24 -5.03 10.59
C ASP A 149 1.31 -6.55 10.50
N ALA A 150 2.31 -7.13 11.15
CA ALA A 150 2.41 -8.59 11.30
C ALA A 150 1.15 -9.16 11.96
N ASP A 151 0.88 -10.41 11.65
CA ASP A 151 -0.22 -11.18 12.24
C ASP A 151 -1.62 -10.54 12.09
N THR A 152 -1.80 -9.72 11.06
CA THR A 152 -3.09 -9.10 10.74
C THR A 152 -3.73 -9.66 9.47
N ALA A 153 -5.01 -9.34 9.28
CA ALA A 153 -5.73 -9.71 8.07
C ALA A 153 -5.19 -8.98 6.81
N GLN A 154 -4.49 -7.87 6.97
CA GLN A 154 -3.86 -7.16 5.86
C GLN A 154 -2.59 -7.87 5.40
N SER A 155 -1.67 -8.18 6.32
CA SER A 155 -0.37 -8.78 5.99
C SER A 155 -0.41 -10.28 5.80
N GLY A 156 -1.36 -11.00 6.41
CA GLY A 156 -1.53 -12.45 6.23
C GLY A 156 -1.25 -13.31 7.47
N GLY A 157 -0.43 -12.85 8.41
CA GLY A 157 -0.14 -13.56 9.64
C GLY A 157 0.31 -15.01 9.41
N GLU A 158 -0.37 -15.98 10.03
CA GLU A 158 -0.05 -17.41 9.96
C GLU A 158 -0.03 -18.01 8.53
N TYR A 159 -0.58 -17.33 7.53
CA TYR A 159 -0.42 -17.81 6.15
C TYR A 159 1.06 -17.87 5.74
N TRP A 160 1.91 -17.07 6.35
CA TRP A 160 3.34 -17.02 6.02
C TRP A 160 4.18 -18.16 6.62
N VAL A 161 3.58 -19.09 7.36
CA VAL A 161 4.23 -20.38 7.70
C VAL A 161 3.82 -21.50 6.74
N ASN A 162 2.95 -21.22 5.79
CA ASN A 162 2.54 -22.19 4.78
C ASN A 162 3.54 -22.21 3.62
N GLU A 163 4.28 -23.32 3.50
CA GLU A 163 5.30 -23.49 2.46
C GLU A 163 4.77 -23.34 1.03
N MET A 164 3.50 -23.65 0.78
CA MET A 164 2.90 -23.47 -0.55
C MET A 164 2.78 -21.98 -0.92
N ILE A 165 2.41 -21.13 0.04
CA ILE A 165 2.33 -19.68 -0.16
C ILE A 165 3.73 -19.11 -0.40
N ILE A 166 4.68 -19.45 0.48
CA ILE A 166 6.06 -18.98 0.38
C ILE A 166 6.66 -19.40 -0.96
N THR A 167 6.50 -20.67 -1.33
CA THR A 167 7.02 -21.19 -2.59
C THR A 167 6.37 -20.49 -3.79
N ALA A 168 5.04 -20.33 -3.79
CA ALA A 168 4.34 -19.67 -4.91
C ALA A 168 4.83 -18.23 -5.13
N VAL A 169 5.03 -17.47 -4.04
CA VAL A 169 5.54 -16.10 -4.15
C VAL A 169 7.01 -16.08 -4.58
N LYS A 170 7.85 -16.94 -4.00
CA LYS A 170 9.27 -17.05 -4.38
C LYS A 170 9.44 -17.47 -5.85
N GLU A 171 8.68 -18.46 -6.32
CA GLU A 171 8.69 -18.88 -7.73
C GLU A 171 8.23 -17.74 -8.66
N PHE A 172 7.18 -17.01 -8.27
CA PHE A 172 6.72 -15.86 -9.02
C PHE A 172 7.82 -14.81 -9.19
N VAL A 173 8.48 -14.41 -8.11
CA VAL A 173 9.56 -13.41 -8.17
C VAL A 173 10.77 -13.97 -8.91
N TYR A 174 11.19 -15.21 -8.61
CA TYR A 174 12.32 -15.84 -9.27
C TYR A 174 12.19 -15.86 -10.80
N ASN A 175 10.96 -16.00 -11.31
CA ASN A 175 10.65 -16.03 -12.72
C ASN A 175 10.46 -14.65 -13.38
N GLY A 176 10.59 -13.57 -12.61
CA GLY A 176 10.58 -12.19 -13.13
C GLY A 176 9.46 -11.29 -12.61
N GLY A 177 8.63 -11.77 -11.68
CA GLY A 177 7.63 -10.93 -11.02
C GLY A 177 8.24 -9.99 -9.99
N GLY A 178 7.52 -8.92 -9.63
CA GLY A 178 7.88 -7.98 -8.59
C GLY A 178 7.16 -8.27 -7.27
N PHE A 179 7.85 -8.12 -6.15
CA PHE A 179 7.23 -8.17 -4.83
C PHE A 179 7.53 -6.90 -4.05
N ILE A 180 6.49 -6.18 -3.62
CA ILE A 180 6.63 -4.97 -2.81
C ILE A 180 6.07 -5.24 -1.43
N GLY A 181 6.92 -5.15 -0.42
CA GLY A 181 6.56 -5.30 0.97
C GLY A 181 6.56 -3.96 1.70
N VAL A 182 5.49 -3.65 2.44
CA VAL A 182 5.36 -2.38 3.18
C VAL A 182 4.97 -2.62 4.63
N GLY A 183 5.70 -2.04 5.54
CA GLY A 183 5.52 -2.21 6.98
C GLY A 183 6.11 -3.51 7.48
N GLU A 184 5.28 -4.47 7.79
CA GLU A 184 5.64 -5.82 8.23
C GLU A 184 5.13 -6.88 7.25
N PRO A 185 5.59 -6.83 5.98
CA PRO A 185 5.14 -7.74 4.93
C PRO A 185 5.71 -9.13 5.13
N ALA A 186 4.93 -10.16 4.84
CA ALA A 186 5.35 -11.55 4.99
C ALA A 186 5.89 -11.87 6.39
N ALA A 187 5.43 -11.13 7.40
CA ALA A 187 5.95 -11.22 8.76
C ALA A 187 5.12 -12.18 9.60
N HIS A 188 5.81 -13.16 10.13
CA HIS A 188 5.36 -14.06 11.19
C HIS A 188 6.57 -14.72 11.83
N GLN A 189 6.72 -14.60 13.15
CA GLN A 189 7.88 -15.17 13.83
C GLN A 189 7.88 -16.71 13.72
N TRP A 190 8.72 -17.24 12.85
CA TRP A 190 8.81 -18.68 12.60
C TRP A 190 10.23 -19.12 12.25
N GLN A 191 10.71 -20.20 12.85
CA GLN A 191 12.03 -20.80 12.59
C GLN A 191 13.22 -19.82 12.63
N GLY A 192 13.15 -18.80 13.48
CA GLY A 192 14.21 -17.82 13.64
C GLY A 192 14.14 -16.63 12.65
N HIS A 193 13.19 -16.62 11.73
CA HIS A 193 12.94 -15.52 10.82
C HIS A 193 11.68 -14.76 11.23
N TYR A 194 11.72 -13.46 11.05
CA TYR A 194 10.55 -12.59 11.17
C TYR A 194 9.87 -12.39 9.83
N PHE A 195 10.65 -12.02 8.80
CA PHE A 195 10.14 -11.96 7.43
C PHE A 195 10.32 -13.31 6.73
N GLN A 196 9.23 -13.96 6.38
CA GLN A 196 9.29 -15.27 5.72
C GLN A 196 9.69 -15.20 4.24
N LEU A 197 9.86 -13.97 3.72
CA LEU A 197 10.40 -13.65 2.40
C LEU A 197 11.64 -12.74 2.51
N ASP A 198 12.46 -12.94 3.54
CA ASP A 198 13.68 -12.17 3.79
C ASP A 198 14.65 -12.18 2.60
N ASP A 199 14.79 -13.31 1.93
CA ASP A 199 15.61 -13.48 0.73
C ASP A 199 15.07 -12.72 -0.50
N VAL A 200 13.76 -12.49 -0.58
CA VAL A 200 13.12 -11.69 -1.62
C VAL A 200 13.17 -10.20 -1.28
N LEU A 201 12.86 -9.86 -0.03
CA LEU A 201 12.83 -8.47 0.46
C LEU A 201 14.24 -7.90 0.68
N GLY A 202 15.21 -8.77 0.98
CA GLY A 202 16.57 -8.37 1.30
C GLY A 202 16.75 -7.84 2.72
N VAL A 203 15.78 -8.01 3.59
CA VAL A 203 15.79 -7.48 4.96
C VAL A 203 15.29 -8.49 5.98
N GLU A 204 15.75 -8.32 7.23
CA GLU A 204 15.28 -9.11 8.37
C GLU A 204 15.16 -8.21 9.61
N GLU A 205 14.38 -8.63 10.60
CA GLU A 205 14.27 -7.96 11.89
C GLU A 205 15.23 -8.54 12.92
N GLU A 206 15.86 -7.67 13.70
CA GLU A 206 16.70 -8.05 14.82
C GLU A 206 15.86 -8.59 15.99
N ASN A 207 15.99 -9.87 16.26
CA ASN A 207 15.18 -10.61 17.23
C ASN A 207 15.87 -10.74 18.60
N GLY A 208 16.15 -9.64 19.27
CA GLY A 208 16.55 -9.63 20.68
C GLY A 208 18.04 -9.69 20.96
N PHE A 209 18.88 -9.59 19.96
CA PHE A 209 20.32 -9.34 20.10
C PHE A 209 20.65 -7.94 19.58
N ASN A 210 21.62 -7.28 20.21
CA ASN A 210 22.05 -5.98 19.72
C ASN A 210 22.58 -6.13 18.29
N LEU A 211 22.04 -5.30 17.41
CA LEU A 211 22.52 -5.20 16.04
C LEU A 211 24.02 -4.86 16.06
N ASN A 212 24.83 -5.73 15.49
CA ASN A 212 26.26 -5.43 15.37
C ASN A 212 26.45 -4.51 14.17
N LYS A 213 26.40 -3.23 14.43
CA LYS A 213 26.46 -2.14 13.45
C LYS A 213 27.73 -2.14 12.59
N ASP A 214 28.78 -2.83 13.03
CA ASP A 214 30.05 -2.91 12.32
C ASP A 214 30.08 -3.99 11.20
N LYS A 215 29.04 -4.82 11.12
CA LYS A 215 28.97 -5.94 10.17
C LYS A 215 28.24 -5.61 8.86
N TYR A 216 27.53 -4.52 8.79
CA TYR A 216 26.59 -4.23 7.70
C TYR A 216 27.13 -3.11 6.81
N ASN A 217 26.89 -3.26 5.50
CA ASN A 217 27.10 -2.17 4.58
C ASN A 217 25.97 -1.14 4.76
N TRP A 218 26.38 0.12 4.95
CA TRP A 218 25.46 1.24 5.18
C TRP A 218 25.45 2.23 4.02
N GLU A 219 25.98 1.84 2.86
CA GLU A 219 25.95 2.68 1.68
C GLU A 219 24.52 2.84 1.17
N GLU A 220 24.08 4.09 1.06
CA GLU A 220 22.78 4.44 0.51
C GLU A 220 22.87 4.74 -0.99
N HIS A 221 21.93 4.21 -1.76
CA HIS A 221 21.80 4.44 -3.20
C HIS A 221 20.65 5.41 -3.49
N ARG A 222 20.82 6.67 -3.08
CA ARG A 222 19.81 7.74 -3.21
C ARG A 222 19.51 8.15 -4.65
N ASP A 223 20.34 7.82 -5.60
CA ASP A 223 20.19 8.04 -7.04
C ASP A 223 19.36 6.97 -7.75
N HIS A 224 18.85 6.00 -7.01
CA HIS A 224 18.06 4.91 -7.56
C HIS A 224 16.75 5.41 -8.21
N PHE A 225 16.34 4.74 -9.30
CA PHE A 225 15.13 5.08 -10.08
C PHE A 225 13.88 5.30 -9.23
N ILE A 226 13.67 4.51 -8.19
CA ILE A 226 12.49 4.63 -7.31
C ILE A 226 12.41 6.00 -6.63
N LEU A 227 13.54 6.61 -6.31
CA LEU A 227 13.64 7.86 -5.57
C LEU A 227 13.74 9.10 -6.45
N ALA A 228 13.87 8.96 -7.77
CA ALA A 228 14.21 10.07 -8.67
C ALA A 228 13.27 11.29 -8.62
N ASP A 229 12.02 11.14 -8.19
CA ASP A 229 11.06 12.24 -8.09
C ASP A 229 10.68 12.59 -6.63
N SER A 230 11.41 12.04 -5.66
CA SER A 230 11.09 12.23 -4.24
C SER A 230 11.98 13.23 -3.54
N ASP A 231 13.00 13.77 -4.22
CA ASP A 231 14.08 14.58 -3.64
C ASP A 231 14.76 13.86 -2.44
N GLY A 232 14.65 12.52 -2.38
CA GLY A 232 15.13 11.70 -1.27
C GLY A 232 14.32 11.85 0.03
N ASP A 233 13.23 12.59 0.00
CA ASP A 233 12.35 12.85 1.15
C ASP A 233 11.10 11.97 1.04
N VAL A 234 11.15 10.81 1.70
CA VAL A 234 10.04 9.85 1.78
C VAL A 234 9.52 9.83 3.21
N ASP A 235 8.23 10.02 3.37
CA ASP A 235 7.57 9.89 4.67
C ASP A 235 7.26 8.40 4.93
N PHE A 236 7.89 7.84 5.94
CA PHE A 236 7.64 6.46 6.37
C PHE A 236 6.63 6.36 7.53
N GLY A 237 6.10 7.49 8.01
CA GLY A 237 5.34 7.53 9.25
C GLY A 237 6.20 7.11 10.43
N GLU A 238 5.68 6.25 11.31
CA GLU A 238 6.50 5.68 12.38
C GLU A 238 7.57 4.70 11.84
N GLY A 239 7.28 4.04 10.71
CA GLY A 239 8.13 3.02 10.11
C GLY A 239 8.28 1.76 10.98
N LYS A 240 8.72 0.66 10.39
CA LYS A 240 9.15 -0.51 11.14
C LYS A 240 10.58 -0.31 11.62
N LYS A 241 10.83 -0.65 12.88
CA LYS A 241 12.15 -0.51 13.54
C LYS A 241 12.90 -1.85 13.58
N ASN A 242 14.17 -1.77 13.93
CA ASN A 242 15.08 -2.90 14.10
C ASN A 242 15.29 -3.70 12.79
N ILE A 243 15.17 -3.06 11.66
CA ILE A 243 15.34 -3.71 10.35
C ILE A 243 16.76 -3.53 9.86
N TYR A 244 17.38 -4.63 9.46
CA TYR A 244 18.71 -4.64 8.85
C TYR A 244 18.68 -5.29 7.46
N ALA A 245 19.64 -4.90 6.61
CA ALA A 245 19.78 -5.46 5.27
C ALA A 245 20.58 -6.76 5.29
N LEU A 246 20.16 -7.71 4.50
CA LEU A 246 20.91 -8.93 4.21
C LEU A 246 21.99 -8.67 3.15
N ASP A 247 22.99 -9.54 3.08
CA ASP A 247 24.04 -9.46 2.07
C ASP A 247 23.45 -9.45 0.64
N GLY A 248 24.00 -8.59 -0.22
CA GLY A 248 23.51 -8.41 -1.59
C GLY A 248 22.24 -7.56 -1.73
N THR A 249 21.82 -6.87 -0.67
CA THR A 249 20.72 -5.92 -0.69
C THR A 249 21.22 -4.50 -0.93
N GLU A 250 20.55 -3.75 -1.78
CA GLU A 250 20.79 -2.34 -2.03
C GLU A 250 19.89 -1.48 -1.13
N ILE A 251 20.49 -0.72 -0.22
CA ILE A 251 19.79 0.18 0.69
C ILE A 251 19.54 1.50 -0.02
N LEU A 252 18.28 1.91 -0.15
CA LEU A 252 17.92 3.18 -0.75
C LEU A 252 17.83 4.31 0.27
N ILE A 253 17.23 4.03 1.42
CA ILE A 253 17.08 4.97 2.54
C ILE A 253 17.27 4.23 3.85
N GLN A 254 18.06 4.82 4.74
CA GLN A 254 18.19 4.41 6.14
C GLN A 254 17.99 5.60 7.07
N LYS A 255 17.60 5.33 8.29
CA LYS A 255 17.50 6.31 9.37
C LYS A 255 17.99 5.68 10.66
N ASP A 256 18.89 6.37 11.37
CA ASP A 256 19.45 5.88 12.63
C ASP A 256 20.04 4.46 12.52
N GLN A 257 20.63 4.14 11.36
CA GLN A 257 21.18 2.82 10.99
C GLN A 257 20.13 1.71 10.85
N GLU A 258 18.88 2.06 10.71
CA GLU A 258 17.80 1.13 10.39
C GLU A 258 17.37 1.31 8.93
N VAL A 259 17.14 0.20 8.25
CA VAL A 259 16.69 0.22 6.86
C VAL A 259 15.24 0.71 6.80
N GLN A 260 15.03 1.80 6.07
CA GLN A 260 13.69 2.32 5.79
C GLN A 260 13.19 1.90 4.41
N MET A 261 14.10 1.79 3.46
CA MET A 261 13.78 1.33 2.11
C MET A 261 14.96 0.59 1.51
N ALA A 262 14.70 -0.57 0.94
CA ALA A 262 15.69 -1.40 0.29
C ALA A 262 15.13 -2.12 -0.93
N VAL A 263 16.03 -2.53 -1.83
CA VAL A 263 15.69 -3.32 -3.00
C VAL A 263 16.65 -4.49 -3.16
N ARG A 264 16.14 -5.57 -3.75
CA ARG A 264 16.93 -6.76 -4.01
C ARG A 264 16.49 -7.44 -5.31
N THR A 265 17.44 -8.00 -6.02
CA THR A 265 17.17 -8.91 -7.14
C THR A 265 17.07 -10.33 -6.59
N PHE A 266 16.01 -11.05 -6.99
CA PHE A 266 15.81 -12.45 -6.65
C PHE A 266 15.47 -13.24 -7.91
N GLY A 267 16.40 -14.04 -8.40
CA GLY A 267 16.28 -14.68 -9.71
C GLY A 267 16.24 -13.66 -10.85
N LYS A 268 15.13 -13.63 -11.59
CA LYS A 268 14.88 -12.64 -12.66
C LYS A 268 14.02 -11.46 -12.19
N GLY A 269 13.39 -11.58 -11.04
CA GLY A 269 12.51 -10.57 -10.48
C GLY A 269 13.15 -9.75 -9.38
N ARG A 270 12.35 -8.94 -8.73
CA ARG A 270 12.83 -7.92 -7.80
C ARG A 270 11.93 -7.79 -6.58
N GLY A 271 12.55 -7.67 -5.41
CA GLY A 271 11.90 -7.31 -4.16
C GLY A 271 12.13 -5.85 -3.80
N VAL A 272 11.14 -5.23 -3.21
CA VAL A 272 11.21 -3.88 -2.63
C VAL A 272 10.69 -3.95 -1.21
N TYR A 273 11.46 -3.44 -0.26
CA TYR A 273 11.03 -3.25 1.11
C TYR A 273 10.85 -1.76 1.42
N ILE A 274 9.77 -1.40 2.10
CA ILE A 274 9.46 -0.05 2.58
C ILE A 274 8.95 -0.16 4.02
N SER A 275 9.59 0.49 4.98
CA SER A 275 9.25 0.35 6.41
C SER A 275 7.89 0.93 6.82
N GLY A 276 7.31 1.76 5.97
CA GLY A 276 5.99 2.35 6.13
C GLY A 276 5.72 3.33 4.99
N LEU A 277 4.46 3.51 4.60
CA LEU A 277 4.13 4.39 3.48
C LEU A 277 2.73 5.02 3.67
N PRO A 278 2.59 6.05 4.52
CA PRO A 278 1.35 6.80 4.62
C PRO A 278 1.03 7.49 3.29
N TYR A 279 -0.26 7.76 3.06
CA TYR A 279 -0.66 8.46 1.86
C TYR A 279 -0.10 9.87 1.83
N SER A 280 0.61 10.17 0.76
CA SER A 280 0.92 11.53 0.31
C SER A 280 1.12 11.52 -1.20
N PHE A 281 1.08 12.69 -1.80
CA PHE A 281 1.34 12.80 -3.23
C PHE A 281 2.77 12.36 -3.59
N LYS A 282 3.76 12.66 -2.74
CA LYS A 282 5.14 12.20 -2.90
C LYS A 282 5.25 10.68 -2.77
N ASN A 283 4.67 10.12 -1.71
CA ASN A 283 4.70 8.67 -1.46
C ASN A 283 3.99 7.88 -2.56
N SER A 284 2.93 8.43 -3.15
CA SER A 284 2.27 7.80 -4.31
C SER A 284 3.22 7.65 -5.50
N ARG A 285 4.09 8.65 -5.74
CA ARG A 285 5.09 8.58 -6.81
C ARG A 285 6.17 7.55 -6.52
N VAL A 286 6.62 7.45 -5.28
CA VAL A 286 7.55 6.40 -4.84
C VAL A 286 6.96 5.02 -5.09
N LEU A 287 5.69 4.80 -4.70
CA LEU A 287 5.00 3.53 -4.97
C LEU A 287 4.89 3.24 -6.46
N TYR A 288 4.51 4.22 -7.29
CA TYR A 288 4.39 4.02 -8.74
C TYR A 288 5.73 3.62 -9.37
N ARG A 289 6.82 4.27 -8.94
CA ARG A 289 8.15 3.93 -9.40
C ARG A 289 8.62 2.55 -8.89
N ALA A 290 8.27 2.20 -7.65
CA ALA A 290 8.53 0.87 -7.12
C ALA A 290 7.82 -0.22 -7.95
N VAL A 291 6.55 -0.01 -8.30
CA VAL A 291 5.80 -0.92 -9.19
C VAL A 291 6.47 -1.02 -10.56
N LEU A 292 6.83 0.11 -11.19
CA LEU A 292 7.44 0.11 -12.53
C LEU A 292 8.85 -0.50 -12.53
N TRP A 293 9.59 -0.36 -11.44
CA TRP A 293 10.94 -0.90 -11.33
C TRP A 293 10.92 -2.41 -11.06
N SER A 294 9.99 -2.87 -10.24
CA SER A 294 9.94 -4.29 -9.84
C SER A 294 9.28 -5.20 -10.88
N ALA A 295 8.48 -4.63 -11.79
CA ALA A 295 7.69 -5.34 -12.81
C ALA A 295 8.48 -5.77 -14.05
#